data_44623228f3296ee9d69e1904384740fe
#
_entry.id   44623228f3296ee9d69e1904384740fe
#
_cell.length_a   1.000
_cell.length_b   1.000
_cell.length_c   1.000
_cell.angle_alpha   90.00
_cell.angle_beta   90.00
_cell.angle_gamma   90.00
#
_symmetry.space_group_name_H-M   'P 1'
#
loop_
_entity.id
_entity.type
_entity.pdbx_description
1 polymer ?
#
loop_
_entity_poly.entity_id
_entity_poly.type
_entity_poly.pdbx_seq_one_letter_code
_entity_poly.pdbx_strand_id
1 'polypeptide(L)'
;LRCLVGSEMCIRDRFILDGGRSKIGLESTIVSLLGKPKILRLGGIERKRINKVLRKKILYKKNDKTIVVPGQLSLHYSPGIPIRLNKKKPKENEAFILIKKRKKTSKNYYYLSKKKDLKEAAKNLYKVLRNIKNKDYKSIAVEKIPNYGFGEAINERLKRASAK
;
A
#
# COMPACT_ATOMS: atom_id res chain seq x y z
N LEU A 1 -22.03 5.56 9.66
CA LEU A 1 -20.71 6.17 9.80
C LEU A 1 -19.64 5.10 9.82
N ARG A 2 -19.06 4.81 8.67
CA ARG A 2 -17.89 3.92 8.60
C ARG A 2 -16.68 4.76 8.95
N CYS A 3 -16.34 4.76 10.22
CA CYS A 3 -15.15 5.39 10.77
C CYS A 3 -13.90 5.02 9.97
N LEU A 4 -13.01 5.95 9.80
CA LEU A 4 -11.64 5.69 9.36
C LEU A 4 -11.00 4.73 10.37
N VAL A 5 -11.01 3.44 10.04
CA VAL A 5 -10.61 2.36 10.92
C VAL A 5 -9.15 2.55 11.30
N GLY A 6 -8.86 2.70 12.58
CA GLY A 6 -7.54 2.51 13.13
C GLY A 6 -6.93 3.64 13.96
N SER A 7 -7.62 4.73 14.23
CA SER A 7 -7.15 5.67 15.26
C SER A 7 -8.18 5.76 16.39
N GLU A 8 -7.73 5.62 17.60
CA GLU A 8 -8.56 5.82 18.80
C GLU A 8 -9.14 7.25 18.88
N MET A 9 -8.58 8.19 18.14
CA MET A 9 -9.09 9.55 17.98
C MET A 9 -10.48 9.57 17.33
N CYS A 10 -10.77 8.68 16.39
CA CYS A 10 -12.08 8.62 15.72
C CYS A 10 -13.25 8.24 16.65
N ILE A 11 -12.98 7.65 17.80
CA ILE A 11 -14.02 7.27 18.80
C ILE A 11 -14.45 8.49 19.62
N ARG A 12 -13.63 9.52 19.69
CA ARG A 12 -13.85 10.74 20.52
C ARG A 12 -14.39 11.94 19.74
N ASP A 13 -14.31 11.90 18.41
CA ASP A 13 -14.71 13.01 17.55
C ASP A 13 -16.22 13.03 17.37
N ARG A 14 -16.85 14.16 17.69
CA ARG A 14 -18.29 14.36 17.52
C ARG A 14 -18.70 14.62 16.07
N PHE A 15 -17.78 15.06 15.23
CA PHE A 15 -18.04 15.43 13.84
C PHE A 15 -16.96 14.86 12.91
N ILE A 16 -17.41 14.32 11.77
CA ILE A 16 -16.54 13.82 10.70
C ILE A 16 -16.90 14.60 9.45
N LEU A 17 -15.94 15.32 8.88
CA LEU A 17 -16.06 15.94 7.57
C LEU A 17 -15.72 14.89 6.50
N ASP A 18 -16.73 14.44 5.77
CA ASP A 18 -16.52 13.47 4.67
C ASP A 18 -16.10 14.21 3.39
N GLY A 19 -14.81 14.27 3.12
CA GLY A 19 -14.25 14.79 1.87
C GLY A 19 -14.34 13.83 0.69
N GLY A 20 -15.01 12.70 0.83
CA GLY A 20 -15.16 11.68 -0.19
C GLY A 20 -13.89 10.86 -0.42
N ARG A 21 -13.79 10.20 -1.59
CA ARG A 21 -12.68 9.29 -1.89
C ARG A 21 -11.40 10.04 -2.25
N SER A 22 -10.29 9.67 -1.64
CA SER A 22 -8.96 10.13 -2.02
C SER A 22 -8.65 9.84 -3.50
N LYS A 23 -8.07 10.83 -4.20
CA LYS A 23 -7.69 10.71 -5.61
C LYS A 23 -6.58 9.68 -5.85
N ILE A 24 -5.68 9.49 -4.88
CA ILE A 24 -4.48 8.62 -5.03
C ILE A 24 -4.62 7.32 -4.23
N GLY A 25 -5.28 7.36 -3.06
CA GLY A 25 -5.52 6.19 -2.21
C GLY A 25 -4.29 5.72 -1.42
N LEU A 26 -3.20 6.48 -1.46
CA LEU A 26 -2.01 6.33 -0.60
C LEU A 26 -1.84 7.58 0.25
N GLU A 27 -1.16 7.44 1.37
CA GLU A 27 -0.79 8.55 2.23
C GLU A 27 0.26 9.45 1.55
N SER A 28 0.51 10.62 2.13
CA SER A 28 1.53 11.55 1.65
C SER A 28 2.92 10.95 1.64
N THR A 29 3.74 11.32 0.65
CA THR A 29 5.18 11.12 0.70
C THR A 29 5.78 12.05 1.74
N ILE A 30 6.68 11.55 2.59
CA ILE A 30 7.38 12.34 3.62
C ILE A 30 8.85 12.42 3.25
N VAL A 31 9.35 13.65 3.16
CA VAL A 31 10.75 13.95 2.88
C VAL A 31 11.35 14.69 4.07
N SER A 32 12.49 14.24 4.55
CA SER A 32 13.30 14.97 5.51
C SER A 32 14.31 15.85 4.77
N LEU A 33 14.42 17.10 5.19
CA LEU A 33 15.45 18.05 4.74
C LEU A 33 16.52 18.27 5.83
N LEU A 34 16.43 17.57 6.95
CA LEU A 34 17.44 17.60 7.99
C LEU A 34 18.70 16.85 7.50
N GLY A 35 19.79 17.59 7.29
CA GLY A 35 21.01 17.09 6.68
C GLY A 35 20.81 16.76 5.18
N LYS A 36 21.34 15.61 4.75
CA LYS A 36 21.16 15.17 3.36
C LYS A 36 19.68 14.79 3.11
N PRO A 37 19.00 15.39 2.11
CA PRO A 37 17.60 15.08 1.82
C PRO A 37 17.35 13.57 1.66
N LYS A 38 16.33 13.04 2.35
CA LYS A 38 15.96 11.63 2.29
C LYS A 38 14.45 11.43 2.33
N ILE A 39 13.95 10.41 1.64
CA ILE A 39 12.54 10.00 1.74
C ILE A 39 12.40 9.14 3.00
N LEU A 40 11.50 9.54 3.89
CA LEU A 40 11.15 8.78 5.10
C LEU A 40 9.97 7.85 4.86
N ARG A 41 9.03 8.24 4.00
CA ARG A 41 7.87 7.42 3.60
C ARG A 41 7.56 7.64 2.12
N LEU A 42 7.45 6.57 1.37
CA LEU A 42 6.91 6.58 0.01
C LEU A 42 5.39 6.75 0.07
N GLY A 43 4.80 7.52 -0.86
CA GLY A 43 3.37 7.81 -0.82
C GLY A 43 2.84 8.38 -2.14
N GLY A 44 1.90 9.32 -2.05
CA GLY A 44 1.17 9.89 -3.18
C GLY A 44 1.98 10.73 -4.16
N ILE A 45 3.24 11.07 -3.84
CA ILE A 45 4.17 11.71 -4.77
C ILE A 45 5.31 10.73 -5.05
N GLU A 46 5.51 10.40 -6.33
CA GLU A 46 6.55 9.48 -6.77
C GLU A 46 7.96 10.05 -6.54
N ARG A 47 8.91 9.20 -6.15
CA ARG A 47 10.32 9.57 -5.93
C ARG A 47 10.93 10.26 -7.15
N LYS A 48 10.59 9.83 -8.37
CA LYS A 48 11.09 10.43 -9.61
C LYS A 48 10.70 11.92 -9.72
N ARG A 49 9.49 12.30 -9.31
CA ARG A 49 9.04 13.71 -9.31
C ARG A 49 9.84 14.55 -8.31
N ILE A 50 10.08 14.01 -7.11
CA ILE A 50 10.87 14.70 -6.08
C ILE A 50 12.32 14.87 -6.56
N ASN A 51 12.92 13.83 -7.13
CA ASN A 51 14.28 13.89 -7.70
C ASN A 51 14.39 14.97 -8.78
N LYS A 52 13.35 15.11 -9.63
CA LYS A 52 13.32 16.15 -10.68
C LYS A 52 13.33 17.56 -10.08
N VAL A 53 12.54 17.83 -9.04
CA VAL A 53 12.48 19.13 -8.36
C VAL A 53 13.81 19.44 -7.66
N LEU A 54 14.37 18.47 -6.95
CA LEU A 54 15.62 18.66 -6.22
C LEU A 54 16.87 18.58 -7.11
N ARG A 55 16.72 18.31 -8.41
CA ARG A 55 17.81 18.10 -9.37
C ARG A 55 18.88 17.12 -8.91
N LYS A 56 18.52 16.22 -7.99
CA LYS A 56 19.41 15.18 -7.47
C LYS A 56 18.64 13.92 -7.07
N LYS A 57 19.34 12.79 -7.06
CA LYS A 57 18.79 11.50 -6.66
C LYS A 57 18.77 11.42 -5.13
N ILE A 58 17.58 11.36 -4.55
CA ILE A 58 17.44 11.18 -3.10
C ILE A 58 17.28 9.71 -2.74
N LEU A 59 17.85 9.34 -1.59
CA LEU A 59 17.79 7.99 -1.07
C LEU A 59 16.44 7.76 -0.38
N TYR A 60 15.88 6.58 -0.58
CA TYR A 60 14.86 6.02 0.29
C TYR A 60 15.53 5.04 1.24
N LYS A 61 15.67 5.43 2.52
CA LYS A 61 16.29 4.59 3.53
C LYS A 61 15.21 3.71 4.17
N LYS A 62 15.35 2.42 3.96
CA LYS A 62 14.32 1.42 4.25
C LYS A 62 14.23 1.03 5.74
N ASN A 63 15.27 1.29 6.51
CA ASN A 63 15.40 0.83 7.90
C ASN A 63 16.13 1.88 8.73
N ASP A 64 15.44 2.85 9.26
CA ASP A 64 15.89 3.47 10.50
C ASP A 64 15.31 2.62 11.65
N LYS A 65 16.17 2.19 12.57
CA LYS A 65 15.77 1.47 13.80
C LYS A 65 14.82 2.31 14.66
N THR A 66 14.81 3.62 14.45
CA THR A 66 13.92 4.58 15.10
C THR A 66 12.73 4.91 14.21
N ILE A 67 11.53 4.80 14.76
CA ILE A 67 10.28 5.22 14.11
C ILE A 67 10.23 6.75 14.19
N VAL A 68 10.35 7.40 13.03
CA VAL A 68 10.39 8.87 12.93
C VAL A 68 9.09 9.44 12.34
N VAL A 69 8.32 8.63 11.59
CA VAL A 69 7.09 9.08 10.94
C VAL A 69 6.01 8.01 11.02
N PRO A 70 4.72 8.42 11.00
CA PRO A 70 3.59 7.50 10.98
C PRO A 70 3.67 6.51 9.82
N GLY A 71 3.26 5.25 10.06
CA GLY A 71 3.26 4.20 9.05
C GLY A 71 4.61 3.49 8.86
N GLN A 72 5.60 3.72 9.74
CA GLN A 72 6.88 2.99 9.75
C GLN A 72 6.83 1.70 10.60
N LEU A 73 5.81 1.50 11.41
CA LEU A 73 5.64 0.28 12.21
C LEU A 73 5.60 -0.96 11.32
N SER A 74 6.27 -2.03 11.74
CA SER A 74 6.01 -3.39 11.25
C SER A 74 4.56 -3.74 11.56
N LEU A 75 3.93 -4.60 10.77
CA LEU A 75 2.50 -4.96 10.88
C LEU A 75 1.50 -3.82 10.57
N HIS A 76 1.95 -2.66 10.14
CA HIS A 76 1.05 -1.64 9.65
C HIS A 76 0.41 -2.08 8.32
N TYR A 77 -0.89 -1.80 8.12
CA TYR A 77 -1.67 -2.17 6.93
C TYR A 77 -2.02 -3.65 6.79
N SER A 78 -1.71 -4.49 7.77
CA SER A 78 -2.05 -5.92 7.72
C SER A 78 -3.57 -6.12 7.68
N PRO A 79 -4.08 -6.99 6.78
CA PRO A 79 -5.49 -7.40 6.80
C PRO A 79 -5.81 -8.41 7.92
N GLY A 80 -4.83 -8.79 8.73
CA GLY A 80 -4.99 -9.80 9.79
C GLY A 80 -4.80 -11.24 9.31
N ILE A 81 -4.54 -11.48 8.04
CA ILE A 81 -4.22 -12.79 7.47
C ILE A 81 -2.86 -12.75 6.78
N PRO A 82 -2.10 -13.87 6.73
CA PRO A 82 -0.75 -13.93 6.16
C PRO A 82 -0.71 -13.50 4.69
N ILE A 83 0.33 -12.72 4.32
CA ILE A 83 0.56 -12.28 2.94
C ILE A 83 1.86 -12.88 2.42
N ARG A 84 1.81 -13.53 1.25
CA ARG A 84 2.96 -14.08 0.53
C ARG A 84 3.24 -13.25 -0.72
N LEU A 85 4.37 -12.55 -0.75
CA LEU A 85 4.75 -11.66 -1.86
C LEU A 85 5.41 -12.41 -3.03
N ASN A 86 5.36 -11.80 -4.22
CA ASN A 86 6.05 -12.25 -5.45
C ASN A 86 5.68 -13.68 -5.87
N LYS A 87 4.41 -14.05 -5.79
CA LYS A 87 3.93 -15.39 -6.18
C LYS A 87 3.41 -15.40 -7.62
N LYS A 88 3.64 -16.50 -8.33
CA LYS A 88 3.14 -16.69 -9.70
C LYS A 88 1.71 -17.27 -9.74
N LYS A 89 1.31 -18.00 -8.69
CA LYS A 89 -0.01 -18.63 -8.52
C LYS A 89 -0.39 -18.72 -7.03
N PRO A 90 -1.69 -18.72 -6.72
CA PRO A 90 -2.17 -18.94 -5.35
C PRO A 90 -2.05 -20.43 -4.97
N LYS A 91 -2.10 -20.70 -3.68
CA LYS A 91 -2.37 -22.01 -3.09
C LYS A 91 -3.89 -22.24 -2.99
N GLU A 92 -4.28 -23.41 -2.53
CA GLU A 92 -5.66 -23.71 -2.17
C GLU A 92 -6.14 -22.78 -1.04
N ASN A 93 -7.38 -22.34 -1.13
CA ASN A 93 -8.01 -21.39 -0.20
C ASN A 93 -7.19 -20.12 0.06
N GLU A 94 -6.54 -19.60 -0.97
CA GLU A 94 -5.74 -18.39 -0.93
C GLU A 94 -6.28 -17.34 -1.92
N ALA A 95 -6.46 -16.10 -1.45
CA ALA A 95 -6.75 -14.97 -2.34
C ALA A 95 -5.51 -14.62 -3.18
N PHE A 96 -5.69 -14.23 -4.44
CA PHE A 96 -4.59 -13.85 -5.31
C PHE A 96 -4.72 -12.43 -5.82
N ILE A 97 -3.85 -11.55 -5.37
CA ILE A 97 -3.78 -10.15 -5.80
C ILE A 97 -2.90 -10.04 -7.03
N LEU A 98 -3.48 -9.51 -8.09
CA LEU A 98 -2.89 -9.31 -9.42
C LEU A 98 -2.86 -7.84 -9.78
N ILE A 99 -1.80 -7.40 -10.48
CA ILE A 99 -1.68 -6.00 -10.92
C ILE A 99 -2.71 -5.65 -12.00
N LYS A 100 -3.03 -6.59 -12.88
CA LYS A 100 -4.00 -6.39 -13.97
C LYS A 100 -4.96 -7.57 -14.12
N LYS A 101 -6.14 -7.31 -14.70
CA LYS A 101 -7.10 -8.35 -15.05
C LYS A 101 -6.50 -9.30 -16.10
N ARG A 102 -6.68 -10.61 -15.89
CA ARG A 102 -6.26 -11.67 -16.82
C ARG A 102 -7.46 -12.15 -17.64
N LYS A 103 -7.22 -12.78 -18.81
CA LYS A 103 -8.27 -13.42 -19.62
C LYS A 103 -8.94 -14.55 -18.83
N LYS A 104 -8.14 -15.47 -18.25
CA LYS A 104 -8.62 -16.52 -17.33
C LYS A 104 -8.78 -15.92 -15.94
N THR A 105 -9.98 -15.96 -15.39
CA THR A 105 -10.32 -15.43 -14.08
C THR A 105 -10.73 -16.55 -13.13
N SER A 106 -10.65 -16.31 -11.83
CA SER A 106 -11.12 -17.20 -10.78
C SER A 106 -11.76 -16.37 -9.67
N LYS A 107 -12.64 -16.97 -8.87
CA LYS A 107 -13.36 -16.32 -7.76
C LYS A 107 -12.42 -15.72 -6.70
N ASN A 108 -11.22 -16.28 -6.56
CA ASN A 108 -10.20 -15.83 -5.62
C ASN A 108 -9.19 -14.83 -6.22
N TYR A 109 -9.40 -14.32 -7.46
CA TYR A 109 -8.54 -13.35 -8.11
C TYR A 109 -9.03 -11.93 -7.86
N TYR A 110 -8.16 -11.08 -7.37
CA TYR A 110 -8.39 -9.67 -7.07
C TYR A 110 -7.43 -8.80 -7.87
N TYR A 111 -7.97 -7.81 -8.56
CA TYR A 111 -7.20 -6.97 -9.47
C TYR A 111 -7.02 -5.58 -8.91
N LEU A 112 -5.77 -5.10 -8.89
CA LEU A 112 -5.47 -3.73 -8.46
C LEU A 112 -5.78 -2.71 -9.55
N SER A 113 -5.59 -3.10 -10.83
CA SER A 113 -5.87 -2.25 -11.99
C SER A 113 -6.55 -3.04 -13.11
N LYS A 114 -7.30 -2.37 -13.95
CA LYS A 114 -7.85 -2.96 -15.19
C LYS A 114 -6.78 -3.14 -16.26
N LYS A 115 -5.88 -2.13 -16.41
CA LYS A 115 -4.91 -2.01 -17.51
C LYS A 115 -3.44 -2.01 -17.07
N LYS A 116 -3.11 -2.45 -15.86
CA LYS A 116 -1.75 -2.41 -15.26
C LYS A 116 -1.29 -0.97 -14.93
N ASP A 117 -2.20 -0.05 -14.71
CA ASP A 117 -1.89 1.30 -14.24
C ASP A 117 -1.53 1.27 -12.75
N LEU A 118 -0.31 1.74 -12.43
CA LEU A 118 0.19 1.75 -11.05
C LEU A 118 -0.50 2.79 -10.15
N LYS A 119 -1.02 3.88 -10.73
CA LYS A 119 -1.79 4.88 -9.99
C LYS A 119 -3.16 4.33 -9.61
N GLU A 120 -3.84 3.65 -10.56
CA GLU A 120 -5.08 2.93 -10.29
C GLU A 120 -4.86 1.82 -9.26
N ALA A 121 -3.76 1.06 -9.39
CA ALA A 121 -3.40 0.01 -8.46
C ALA A 121 -3.18 0.54 -7.04
N ALA A 122 -2.50 1.67 -6.88
CA ALA A 122 -2.31 2.35 -5.61
C ALA A 122 -3.65 2.75 -4.98
N LYS A 123 -4.54 3.35 -5.77
CA LYS A 123 -5.89 3.77 -5.33
C LYS A 123 -6.74 2.59 -4.83
N ASN A 124 -6.57 1.42 -5.42
CA ASN A 124 -7.37 0.25 -5.11
C ASN A 124 -6.78 -0.66 -4.03
N LEU A 125 -5.50 -0.48 -3.65
CA LEU A 125 -4.77 -1.38 -2.76
C LEU A 125 -5.54 -1.70 -1.47
N TYR A 126 -5.88 -0.69 -0.70
CA TYR A 126 -6.55 -0.89 0.59
C TYR A 126 -7.99 -1.38 0.46
N LYS A 127 -8.69 -0.97 -0.62
CA LYS A 127 -10.02 -1.51 -0.92
C LYS A 127 -9.96 -3.01 -1.17
N VAL A 128 -8.99 -3.46 -1.95
CA VAL A 128 -8.79 -4.89 -2.26
C VAL A 128 -8.43 -5.66 -1.00
N LEU A 129 -7.48 -5.18 -0.19
CA LEU A 129 -7.12 -5.83 1.07
C LEU A 129 -8.31 -5.95 2.04
N ARG A 130 -9.13 -4.89 2.19
CA ARG A 130 -10.35 -4.94 3.02
C ARG A 130 -11.39 -5.91 2.47
N ASN A 131 -11.58 -5.95 1.16
CA ASN A 131 -12.52 -6.89 0.54
C ASN A 131 -12.11 -8.35 0.77
N ILE A 132 -10.81 -8.64 0.77
CA ILE A 132 -10.28 -9.97 1.03
C ILE A 132 -10.44 -10.32 2.51
N LYS A 133 -10.18 -9.38 3.44
CA LYS A 133 -10.36 -9.60 4.88
C LYS A 133 -11.77 -10.10 5.26
N ASN A 134 -12.78 -9.65 4.52
CA ASN A 134 -14.18 -10.02 4.74
C ASN A 134 -14.55 -11.37 4.08
N LYS A 135 -13.58 -12.16 3.67
CA LYS A 135 -13.74 -13.48 3.05
C LYS A 135 -12.92 -14.52 3.80
N ASP A 136 -13.33 -15.77 3.73
CA ASP A 136 -12.72 -16.89 4.48
C ASP A 136 -11.46 -17.46 3.77
N TYR A 137 -10.49 -16.59 3.45
CA TYR A 137 -9.19 -17.02 2.92
C TYR A 137 -8.19 -17.24 4.05
N LYS A 138 -7.41 -18.33 3.95
CA LYS A 138 -6.32 -18.64 4.90
C LYS A 138 -5.11 -17.73 4.72
N SER A 139 -4.89 -17.19 3.52
CA SER A 139 -3.77 -16.31 3.21
C SER A 139 -4.00 -15.52 1.92
N ILE A 140 -3.11 -14.59 1.63
CA ILE A 140 -3.09 -13.78 0.41
C ILE A 140 -1.78 -14.01 -0.33
N ALA A 141 -1.84 -14.46 -1.58
CA ALA A 141 -0.71 -14.38 -2.51
C ALA A 141 -0.76 -13.04 -3.27
N VAL A 142 0.38 -12.45 -3.51
CA VAL A 142 0.50 -11.23 -4.33
C VAL A 142 1.49 -11.50 -5.45
N GLU A 143 1.11 -11.20 -6.70
CA GLU A 143 2.03 -11.28 -7.81
C GLU A 143 3.12 -10.20 -7.72
N LYS A 144 4.22 -10.35 -8.49
CA LYS A 144 5.30 -9.37 -8.52
C LYS A 144 4.78 -8.03 -9.08
N ILE A 145 4.81 -6.99 -8.24
CA ILE A 145 4.44 -5.62 -8.63
C ILE A 145 5.69 -4.89 -9.10
N PRO A 146 5.63 -4.13 -10.23
CA PRO A 146 6.75 -3.32 -10.69
C PRO A 146 7.28 -2.38 -9.60
N ASN A 147 8.60 -2.26 -9.47
CA ASN A 147 9.23 -1.46 -8.42
C ASN A 147 9.68 -0.09 -8.94
N TYR A 148 8.77 0.63 -9.57
CA TYR A 148 8.95 2.01 -10.02
C TYR A 148 7.65 2.81 -9.84
N GLY A 149 7.74 4.12 -9.82
CA GLY A 149 6.60 5.00 -9.66
C GLY A 149 5.79 4.67 -8.40
N PHE A 150 4.47 4.62 -8.51
CA PHE A 150 3.60 4.20 -7.40
C PHE A 150 3.82 2.76 -6.96
N GLY A 151 4.42 1.92 -7.79
CA GLY A 151 4.74 0.53 -7.43
C GLY A 151 5.74 0.43 -6.27
N GLU A 152 6.64 1.39 -6.11
CA GLU A 152 7.55 1.44 -4.96
C GLU A 152 6.77 1.57 -3.63
N ALA A 153 5.78 2.46 -3.60
CA ALA A 153 4.93 2.65 -2.42
C ALA A 153 4.01 1.45 -2.17
N ILE A 154 3.44 0.85 -3.21
CA ILE A 154 2.61 -0.35 -3.10
C ILE A 154 3.44 -1.51 -2.51
N ASN A 155 4.63 -1.75 -3.04
CA ASN A 155 5.54 -2.80 -2.56
C ASN A 155 5.93 -2.59 -1.09
N GLU A 156 6.17 -1.35 -0.70
CA GLU A 156 6.50 -0.99 0.68
C GLU A 156 5.34 -1.29 1.62
N ARG A 157 4.09 -0.93 1.27
CA ARG A 157 2.88 -1.23 2.04
C ARG A 157 2.63 -2.73 2.17
N LEU A 158 2.74 -3.45 1.07
CA LEU A 158 2.57 -4.91 1.05
C LEU A 158 3.64 -5.62 1.88
N LYS A 159 4.89 -5.12 1.85
CA LYS A 159 5.97 -5.67 2.69
C LYS A 159 5.68 -5.48 4.17
N ARG A 160 5.17 -4.31 4.60
CA ARG A 160 4.77 -4.08 5.99
C ARG A 160 3.57 -4.94 6.38
N ALA A 161 2.58 -5.01 5.50
CA ALA A 161 1.40 -5.86 5.73
C ALA A 161 1.73 -7.36 5.81
N SER A 162 2.86 -7.80 5.24
CA SER A 162 3.34 -9.19 5.26
C SER A 162 4.33 -9.49 6.40
N ALA A 163 4.74 -8.49 7.20
CA ALA A 163 5.58 -8.72 8.36
C ALA A 163 4.81 -9.58 9.39
N LYS A 164 5.52 -10.54 9.99
CA LYS A 164 5.01 -11.37 11.09
C LYS A 164 5.33 -10.74 12.43
#